data_a9e9e08188b86c60a4e595ee57f1223f
#
_entry.id   a9e9e08188b86c60a4e595ee57f1223f
#
_cell.length_a   1.000
_cell.length_b   1.000
_cell.length_c   1.000
_cell.angle_alpha   90.00
_cell.angle_beta   90.00
_cell.angle_gamma   90.00
#
_symmetry.space_group_name_H-M   'P 1'
#
loop_
_entity.id
_entity.type
_entity.pdbx_description
1 polymer ?
#
loop_
_entity_poly.entity_id
_entity_poly.type
_entity_poly.pdbx_seq_one_letter_code
_entity_poly.pdbx_strand_id
1 'polypeptide(L)'
;LEASSAASDVYKRQVRTFSAIGPNSVVGYGSELKNCVLFGKSDLGRLSFIGDSVIGEGVSLGTALTTVNHFSDGKNIVVPTANEPVDSGLPKLGAFIGDRVRIGARQTLAPATIVPAGSFIEDNISLRGWVPNNQQES
;
A
#
# COMPACT_ATOMS: atom_id res chain seq x y z
N LEU A 1 14.89 -3.48 -11.59
CA LEU A 1 14.55 -4.83 -11.93
C LEU A 1 13.31 -5.28 -11.17
N GLU A 2 12.35 -5.74 -11.87
CA GLU A 2 11.17 -6.29 -11.21
C GLU A 2 11.48 -7.66 -10.62
N ALA A 3 10.97 -7.91 -9.45
CA ALA A 3 11.01 -9.21 -8.83
C ALA A 3 9.58 -9.69 -8.71
N SER A 4 9.21 -10.60 -9.56
CA SER A 4 7.86 -11.13 -9.54
C SER A 4 7.88 -12.63 -9.63
N SER A 5 6.88 -13.29 -9.13
CA SER A 5 6.76 -14.71 -9.29
C SER A 5 6.05 -15.04 -10.59
N ALA A 6 6.06 -16.33 -10.94
CA ALA A 6 5.68 -16.81 -12.26
C ALA A 6 4.23 -16.53 -12.63
N ALA A 7 3.33 -16.29 -11.74
CA ALA A 7 1.92 -16.10 -12.07
C ALA A 7 1.43 -14.68 -11.85
N SER A 8 2.34 -13.72 -11.76
CA SER A 8 1.96 -12.31 -11.61
C SER A 8 1.85 -11.63 -12.96
N ASP A 9 0.90 -10.72 -13.08
CA ASP A 9 0.66 -9.94 -14.28
C ASP A 9 1.17 -8.51 -14.07
N VAL A 10 2.26 -8.18 -14.77
CA VAL A 10 2.88 -6.85 -14.72
C VAL A 10 3.07 -6.40 -16.16
N TYR A 11 2.08 -5.71 -16.73
CA TYR A 11 2.11 -5.26 -18.11
C TYR A 11 1.89 -3.74 -18.17
N LYS A 12 2.80 -3.04 -18.84
CA LYS A 12 2.79 -1.57 -18.96
C LYS A 12 2.67 -0.88 -17.60
N ARG A 13 3.43 -1.40 -16.66
CA ARG A 13 3.58 -0.86 -15.30
C ARG A 13 5.05 -0.64 -15.04
N GLN A 14 5.35 0.00 -13.94
CA GLN A 14 6.72 0.19 -13.52
C GLN A 14 6.93 -0.45 -12.16
N VAL A 15 7.70 -1.51 -12.12
CA VAL A 15 8.12 -2.15 -10.88
C VAL A 15 9.57 -1.80 -10.64
N ARG A 16 9.81 -0.94 -9.68
CA ARG A 16 11.14 -0.37 -9.45
C ARG A 16 11.96 -1.27 -8.53
N THR A 17 13.24 -0.94 -8.43
CA THR A 17 14.22 -1.66 -7.63
C THR A 17 13.72 -1.94 -6.21
N PHE A 18 14.10 -3.08 -5.68
CA PHE A 18 13.78 -3.53 -4.32
C PHE A 18 12.31 -3.82 -4.08
N SER A 19 11.54 -4.06 -5.15
CA SER A 19 10.16 -4.49 -5.01
C SER A 19 10.06 -5.99 -5.27
N ALA A 20 9.16 -6.64 -4.55
CA ALA A 20 8.87 -8.06 -4.71
C ALA A 20 7.36 -8.25 -4.84
N ILE A 21 6.95 -9.03 -5.83
CA ILE A 21 5.54 -9.30 -6.09
C ILE A 21 5.32 -10.81 -5.94
N GLY A 22 4.48 -11.18 -4.99
CA GLY A 22 4.13 -12.58 -4.77
C GLY A 22 3.25 -13.16 -5.88
N PRO A 23 3.01 -14.46 -5.86
CA PRO A 23 2.33 -15.16 -6.96
C PRO A 23 0.85 -14.76 -7.07
N ASN A 24 0.30 -14.89 -8.28
CA ASN A 24 -1.11 -14.68 -8.57
C ASN A 24 -1.57 -13.26 -8.22
N SER A 25 -0.69 -12.28 -8.38
CA SER A 25 -1.01 -10.88 -8.17
C SER A 25 -1.14 -10.15 -9.48
N VAL A 26 -1.93 -9.09 -9.49
CA VAL A 26 -2.13 -8.24 -10.66
C VAL A 26 -1.74 -6.83 -10.30
N VAL A 27 -0.89 -6.23 -11.13
CA VAL A 27 -0.55 -4.82 -11.01
C VAL A 27 -1.19 -4.09 -12.19
N GLY A 28 -2.12 -3.21 -11.90
CA GLY A 28 -2.92 -2.55 -12.92
C GLY A 28 -2.11 -1.64 -13.84
N TYR A 29 -2.68 -1.39 -15.02
CA TYR A 29 -2.04 -0.57 -16.05
C TYR A 29 -1.69 0.83 -15.53
N GLY A 30 -0.49 1.28 -15.84
CA GLY A 30 -0.04 2.62 -15.46
C GLY A 30 0.34 2.77 -14.00
N SER A 31 0.35 1.68 -13.24
CA SER A 31 0.73 1.74 -11.83
C SER A 31 2.24 1.65 -11.66
N GLU A 32 2.72 2.17 -10.55
CA GLU A 32 4.13 2.15 -10.19
C GLU A 32 4.30 1.58 -8.80
N LEU A 33 5.20 0.60 -8.68
CA LEU A 33 5.63 0.03 -7.40
C LEU A 33 7.07 0.41 -7.16
N LYS A 34 7.36 0.92 -5.98
CA LYS A 34 8.71 1.34 -5.61
C LYS A 34 9.04 0.84 -4.22
N ASN A 35 10.06 -0.01 -4.12
CA ASN A 35 10.58 -0.47 -2.84
C ASN A 35 9.48 -1.03 -1.93
N CYS A 36 8.70 -1.97 -2.46
CA CYS A 36 7.57 -2.53 -1.70
C CYS A 36 7.48 -4.03 -1.86
N VAL A 37 6.72 -4.64 -0.96
CA VAL A 37 6.46 -6.08 -0.96
C VAL A 37 4.97 -6.31 -1.09
N LEU A 38 4.60 -7.14 -2.05
CA LEU A 38 3.23 -7.57 -2.32
C LEU A 38 3.19 -9.08 -2.13
N PHE A 39 2.47 -9.57 -1.12
CA PHE A 39 2.63 -10.96 -0.72
C PHE A 39 1.95 -11.99 -1.60
N GLY A 40 1.09 -11.60 -2.47
CA GLY A 40 0.49 -12.54 -3.41
C GLY A 40 -1.02 -12.54 -3.35
N LYS A 41 -1.64 -13.08 -4.40
CA LYS A 41 -3.10 -13.09 -4.56
C LYS A 41 -3.70 -11.72 -4.38
N SER A 42 -2.94 -10.68 -4.69
CA SER A 42 -3.35 -9.30 -4.50
C SER A 42 -3.57 -8.62 -5.84
N ASP A 43 -4.50 -7.68 -5.85
CA ASP A 43 -4.93 -6.98 -7.05
C ASP A 43 -4.75 -5.48 -6.80
N LEU A 44 -3.84 -4.89 -7.52
CA LEU A 44 -3.58 -3.46 -7.47
C LEU A 44 -4.20 -2.78 -8.68
N GLY A 45 -5.09 -1.84 -8.43
CA GLY A 45 -5.80 -1.13 -9.48
C GLY A 45 -4.90 -0.28 -10.36
N ARG A 46 -5.48 0.24 -11.44
CA ARG A 46 -4.76 1.06 -12.42
C ARG A 46 -4.34 2.40 -11.84
N LEU A 47 -3.28 2.97 -12.42
CA LEU A 47 -2.88 4.36 -12.17
C LEU A 47 -2.60 4.62 -10.70
N SER A 48 -2.07 3.64 -10.01
CA SER A 48 -1.77 3.73 -8.58
C SER A 48 -0.28 3.88 -8.35
N PHE A 49 0.08 4.50 -7.24
CA PHE A 49 1.47 4.55 -6.80
C PHE A 49 1.58 3.95 -5.41
N ILE A 50 2.40 2.91 -5.29
CA ILE A 50 2.70 2.26 -4.02
C ILE A 50 4.20 2.36 -3.79
N GLY A 51 4.58 3.09 -2.76
CA GLY A 51 5.99 3.28 -2.44
C GLY A 51 6.31 2.94 -1.00
N ASP A 52 7.44 2.28 -0.80
CA ASP A 52 7.99 2.00 0.54
C ASP A 52 6.96 1.36 1.46
N SER A 53 6.22 0.38 0.95
CA SER A 53 5.05 -0.18 1.62
C SER A 53 5.11 -1.71 1.69
N VAL A 54 4.34 -2.27 2.62
CA VAL A 54 4.15 -3.71 2.74
C VAL A 54 2.65 -4.00 2.56
N ILE A 55 2.34 -4.81 1.56
CA ILE A 55 0.97 -5.18 1.21
C ILE A 55 0.80 -6.68 1.47
N GLY A 56 -0.16 -7.04 2.28
CA GLY A 56 -0.42 -8.42 2.65
C GLY A 56 -0.93 -9.28 1.50
N GLU A 57 -1.37 -10.49 1.84
CA GLU A 57 -1.89 -11.45 0.89
C GLU A 57 -3.39 -11.21 0.67
N GLY A 58 -3.85 -11.39 -0.58
CA GLY A 58 -5.28 -11.32 -0.88
C GLY A 58 -5.87 -9.92 -0.80
N VAL A 59 -5.04 -8.90 -0.97
CA VAL A 59 -5.45 -7.49 -0.86
C VAL A 59 -5.99 -7.01 -2.20
N SER A 60 -7.05 -6.21 -2.15
CA SER A 60 -7.60 -5.57 -3.34
C SER A 60 -7.57 -4.06 -3.14
N LEU A 61 -6.80 -3.39 -3.99
CA LEU A 61 -6.67 -1.93 -3.95
C LEU A 61 -7.26 -1.35 -5.23
N GLY A 62 -8.10 -0.33 -5.06
CA GLY A 62 -8.81 0.27 -6.18
C GLY A 62 -7.93 1.14 -7.06
N THR A 63 -8.52 1.64 -8.12
CA THR A 63 -7.86 2.50 -9.11
C THR A 63 -7.43 3.83 -8.50
N ALA A 64 -6.27 4.32 -8.93
CA ALA A 64 -5.75 5.64 -8.55
C ALA A 64 -5.53 5.79 -7.05
N LEU A 65 -5.07 4.73 -6.41
CA LEU A 65 -4.68 4.75 -5.01
C LEU A 65 -3.23 5.25 -4.90
N THR A 66 -2.96 6.09 -3.92
CA THR A 66 -1.64 6.66 -3.73
C THR A 66 -1.19 6.49 -2.29
N THR A 67 -0.01 5.92 -2.10
CA THR A 67 0.67 6.00 -0.81
C THR A 67 1.54 7.25 -0.81
N VAL A 68 1.28 8.16 0.13
CA VAL A 68 2.18 9.29 0.36
C VAL A 68 3.31 8.75 1.23
N ASN A 69 4.52 8.71 0.69
CA ASN A 69 5.61 8.03 1.35
C ASN A 69 6.64 8.95 1.98
N HIS A 70 6.42 10.27 1.93
CA HIS A 70 7.30 11.23 2.58
C HIS A 70 6.53 12.51 2.89
N PHE A 71 7.04 13.28 3.85
CA PHE A 71 6.53 14.61 4.12
C PHE A 71 7.36 15.65 3.36
N SER A 72 6.72 16.76 3.04
CA SER A 72 7.37 17.82 2.25
C SER A 72 8.52 18.50 3.01
N ASP A 73 8.54 18.42 4.33
CA ASP A 73 9.60 18.98 5.15
C ASP A 73 10.81 18.04 5.32
N GLY A 74 10.72 16.83 4.76
CA GLY A 74 11.81 15.87 4.80
C GLY A 74 12.04 15.19 6.14
N LYS A 75 11.15 15.38 7.11
CA LYS A 75 11.28 14.75 8.41
C LYS A 75 11.09 13.25 8.34
N ASN A 76 11.67 12.57 9.33
CA ASN A 76 11.45 11.13 9.47
C ASN A 76 9.99 10.81 9.72
N ILE A 77 9.58 9.66 9.21
CA ILE A 77 8.21 9.19 9.39
C ILE A 77 8.08 8.57 10.78
N VAL A 78 7.06 8.98 11.50
CA VAL A 78 6.74 8.44 12.83
C VAL A 78 5.64 7.41 12.66
N VAL A 79 5.86 6.22 13.20
CA VAL A 79 4.92 5.10 13.08
C VAL A 79 4.04 5.06 14.32
N PRO A 80 2.71 5.09 14.16
CA PRO A 80 1.82 4.94 15.31
C PRO A 80 1.87 3.51 15.85
N THR A 81 1.93 3.37 17.15
CA THR A 81 1.91 2.07 17.81
C THR A 81 0.83 2.06 18.87
N ALA A 82 0.61 0.89 19.47
CA ALA A 82 -0.35 0.79 20.57
C ALA A 82 0.07 1.60 21.80
N ASN A 83 1.36 1.89 21.90
CA ASN A 83 1.90 2.69 22.99
C ASN A 83 2.32 4.06 22.46
N GLU A 84 3.58 4.44 22.65
CA GLU A 84 4.08 5.70 22.13
C GLU A 84 4.47 5.58 20.65
N PRO A 85 4.26 6.64 19.86
CA PRO A 85 4.73 6.63 18.48
C PRO A 85 6.24 6.40 18.40
N VAL A 86 6.66 5.70 17.37
CA VAL A 86 8.07 5.34 17.17
C VAL A 86 8.60 6.03 15.93
N ASP A 87 9.70 6.76 16.07
CA ASP A 87 10.40 7.33 14.93
C ASP A 87 11.02 6.20 14.12
N SER A 88 10.66 6.11 12.85
CA SER A 88 11.13 5.04 11.96
C SER A 88 12.62 5.20 11.61
N GLY A 89 13.19 6.37 11.80
CA GLY A 89 14.52 6.68 11.32
C GLY A 89 14.59 6.86 9.82
N LEU A 90 13.46 6.86 9.13
CA LEU A 90 13.40 6.91 7.67
C LEU A 90 12.62 8.13 7.21
N PRO A 91 13.14 8.88 6.23
CA PRO A 91 12.40 9.99 5.64
C PRO A 91 11.33 9.52 4.64
N LYS A 92 11.37 8.24 4.26
CA LYS A 92 10.38 7.67 3.33
C LYS A 92 9.86 6.36 3.88
N LEU A 93 8.54 6.29 4.03
CA LEU A 93 7.86 5.09 4.48
C LEU A 93 6.40 5.22 4.09
N GLY A 94 5.87 4.20 3.43
CA GLY A 94 4.48 4.19 2.97
C GLY A 94 3.54 3.51 3.96
N ALA A 95 2.67 2.66 3.45
CA ALA A 95 1.61 2.05 4.24
C ALA A 95 1.91 0.58 4.56
N PHE A 96 1.29 0.11 5.63
CA PHE A 96 1.29 -1.31 6.01
C PHE A 96 -0.14 -1.81 5.90
N ILE A 97 -0.40 -2.66 4.93
CA ILE A 97 -1.75 -3.14 4.64
C ILE A 97 -1.80 -4.63 4.94
N GLY A 98 -2.67 -4.99 5.87
CA GLY A 98 -2.82 -6.38 6.30
C GLY A 98 -3.50 -7.26 5.25
N ASP A 99 -3.57 -8.55 5.55
CA ASP A 99 -4.14 -9.52 4.61
C ASP A 99 -5.62 -9.27 4.36
N ARG A 100 -6.09 -9.57 3.17
CA ARG A 100 -7.51 -9.53 2.79
C ARG A 100 -8.18 -8.18 2.98
N VAL A 101 -7.41 -7.11 2.92
CA VAL A 101 -7.92 -5.75 2.96
C VAL A 101 -8.49 -5.39 1.60
N ARG A 102 -9.59 -4.66 1.60
CA ARG A 102 -10.18 -4.09 0.39
C ARG A 102 -10.28 -2.57 0.56
N ILE A 103 -9.64 -1.86 -0.34
CA ILE A 103 -9.66 -0.40 -0.35
C ILE A 103 -10.17 0.05 -1.71
N GLY A 104 -11.18 0.90 -1.71
CA GLY A 104 -11.78 1.41 -2.93
C GLY A 104 -10.88 2.38 -3.70
N ALA A 105 -11.44 2.96 -4.75
CA ALA A 105 -10.68 3.81 -5.66
C ALA A 105 -10.36 5.18 -5.08
N ARG A 106 -9.33 5.80 -5.62
CA ARG A 106 -8.93 7.19 -5.34
C ARG A 106 -8.68 7.47 -3.86
N GLN A 107 -8.05 6.51 -3.20
CA GLN A 107 -7.65 6.68 -1.81
C GLN A 107 -6.26 7.27 -1.72
N THR A 108 -6.05 8.07 -0.68
CA THR A 108 -4.72 8.57 -0.35
C THR A 108 -4.37 8.05 1.04
N LEU A 109 -3.25 7.37 1.15
CA LEU A 109 -2.76 6.83 2.41
C LEU A 109 -1.56 7.65 2.86
N ALA A 110 -1.68 8.30 4.01
CA ALA A 110 -0.59 9.09 4.59
C ALA A 110 0.59 8.18 4.99
N PRO A 111 1.79 8.72 5.13
CA PRO A 111 2.94 7.91 5.56
C PRO A 111 2.64 7.16 6.85
N ALA A 112 3.08 5.91 6.90
CA ALA A 112 2.90 5.01 8.03
C ALA A 112 1.43 4.71 8.37
N THR A 113 0.54 4.79 7.40
CA THR A 113 -0.84 4.32 7.58
C THR A 113 -0.83 2.80 7.79
N ILE A 114 -1.56 2.34 8.78
CA ILE A 114 -1.67 0.92 9.10
C ILE A 114 -3.12 0.51 8.92
N VAL A 115 -3.36 -0.44 8.02
CA VAL A 115 -4.70 -0.95 7.74
C VAL A 115 -4.75 -2.41 8.20
N PRO A 116 -5.50 -2.71 9.27
CA PRO A 116 -5.57 -4.07 9.80
C PRO A 116 -6.17 -5.06 8.81
N ALA A 117 -5.78 -6.32 8.93
CA ALA A 117 -6.27 -7.40 8.07
C ALA A 117 -7.79 -7.43 8.06
N GLY A 118 -8.36 -7.71 6.90
CA GLY A 118 -9.80 -7.84 6.73
C GLY A 118 -10.58 -6.53 6.69
N SER A 119 -9.91 -5.39 6.70
CA SER A 119 -10.59 -4.10 6.63
C SER A 119 -11.22 -3.88 5.26
N PHE A 120 -12.36 -3.21 5.25
CA PHE A 120 -13.06 -2.81 4.03
C PHE A 120 -13.27 -1.30 4.08
N ILE A 121 -12.71 -0.59 3.11
CA ILE A 121 -12.71 0.88 3.13
C ILE A 121 -13.32 1.40 1.84
N GLU A 122 -14.28 2.30 1.97
CA GLU A 122 -15.01 2.89 0.85
C GLU A 122 -14.11 3.76 -0.01
N ASP A 123 -14.63 4.12 -1.17
CA ASP A 123 -13.93 4.95 -2.15
C ASP A 123 -13.74 6.38 -1.67
N ASN A 124 -12.68 7.00 -2.17
CA ASN A 124 -12.47 8.44 -2.12
C ASN A 124 -12.33 9.01 -0.71
N ILE A 125 -11.50 8.35 0.10
CA ILE A 125 -11.21 8.77 1.47
C ILE A 125 -9.70 8.97 1.61
N SER A 126 -9.29 9.82 2.54
CA SER A 126 -7.89 9.93 2.94
C SER A 126 -7.69 9.16 4.24
N LEU A 127 -6.70 8.29 4.26
CA LEU A 127 -6.44 7.43 5.41
C LEU A 127 -5.16 7.84 6.11
N ARG A 128 -5.17 7.75 7.43
CA ARG A 128 -4.02 8.14 8.25
C ARG A 128 -3.98 7.32 9.53
N GLY A 129 -2.76 6.95 9.94
CA GLY A 129 -2.54 6.24 11.19
C GLY A 129 -3.14 4.85 11.19
N TRP A 130 -3.57 4.38 12.34
CA TRP A 130 -4.29 3.12 12.46
C TRP A 130 -5.71 3.31 11.94
N VAL A 131 -6.06 2.55 10.92
CA VAL A 131 -7.41 2.61 10.34
C VAL A 131 -8.28 1.59 11.06
N PRO A 132 -9.34 2.01 11.73
CA PRO A 132 -10.19 1.06 12.46
C PRO A 132 -10.93 0.11 11.51
N ASN A 133 -11.13 -1.12 11.96
CA ASN A 133 -11.86 -2.12 11.18
C ASN A 133 -13.31 -1.69 10.90
N ASN A 134 -13.87 -0.87 11.75
CA ASN A 134 -15.26 -0.44 11.61
C ASN A 134 -15.47 0.63 10.53
N GLN A 135 -14.42 1.03 9.82
CA GLN A 135 -14.56 1.92 8.66
C GLN A 135 -15.46 1.32 7.58
N GLN A 136 -15.58 0.02 7.58
CA GLN A 136 -16.36 -0.67 6.57
C GLN A 136 -17.86 -0.49 6.70
N GLU A 137 -18.34 0.08 7.78
CA GLU A 137 -19.76 0.20 8.05
C GLU A 137 -20.35 1.56 7.70
N SER A 138 -19.57 2.45 7.18
CA SER A 138 -20.03 3.81 6.86
C SER A 138 -20.85 3.90 5.61
#